data_c9bd216bb2c0d22116a17773c1dc0df5
#
_entry.id   c9bd216bb2c0d22116a17773c1dc0df5
#
_cell.length_a   1.000
_cell.length_b   1.000
_cell.length_c   1.000
_cell.angle_alpha   90.00
_cell.angle_beta   90.00
_cell.angle_gamma   90.00
#
_symmetry.space_group_name_H-M   'P 1'
#
loop_
_entity.id
_entity.type
_entity.pdbx_description
1 polymer ?
#
loop_
_entity_poly.entity_id
_entity_poly.type
_entity_poly.pdbx_seq_one_letter_code
_entity_poly.pdbx_strand_id
1 'polypeptide(L)'
;MKKKVVLIQDDEDILEIMDEVLTDEGFDVTSSLTTEPIENIDEIDPDVVVVDEHIRGGKKGSKVIKELKSNPETEDLSAVLTSTSYDLPQTAKECKADDYIEKPFDLDHMVDVVKNNS
;
A
#
# COMPACT_ATOMS: atom_id res chain seq x y z
N MET A 1 18.55 9.95 -2.88
CA MET A 1 18.11 8.73 -2.18
C MET A 1 16.83 8.21 -2.80
N LYS A 2 16.70 6.90 -2.90
CA LYS A 2 15.46 6.29 -3.42
C LYS A 2 14.35 6.37 -2.39
N LYS A 3 13.15 6.66 -2.85
CA LYS A 3 11.95 6.56 -2.02
C LYS A 3 11.63 5.08 -1.81
N LYS A 4 11.16 4.73 -0.62
CA LYS A 4 10.85 3.35 -0.25
C LYS A 4 9.35 3.12 -0.25
N VAL A 5 8.93 2.02 -0.87
CA VAL A 5 7.52 1.61 -0.96
C VAL A 5 7.36 0.21 -0.40
N VAL A 6 6.35 0.02 0.45
CA VAL A 6 5.92 -1.32 0.87
C VAL A 6 4.64 -1.64 0.10
N LEU A 7 4.63 -2.79 -0.59
CA LEU A 7 3.46 -3.28 -1.33
C LEU A 7 2.95 -4.55 -0.67
N ILE A 8 1.67 -4.57 -0.33
CA ILE A 8 1.02 -5.77 0.21
C ILE A 8 -0.21 -6.08 -0.63
N GLN A 9 -0.23 -7.27 -1.24
CA GLN A 9 -1.24 -7.70 -2.20
C GLN A 9 -1.33 -9.22 -2.15
N ASP A 10 -2.54 -9.79 -2.19
CA ASP A 10 -2.71 -11.25 -2.15
C ASP A 10 -2.58 -11.91 -3.53
N ASP A 11 -2.63 -11.15 -4.60
CA ASP A 11 -2.45 -11.64 -5.97
C ASP A 11 -0.98 -11.51 -6.35
N GLU A 12 -0.32 -12.66 -6.45
CA GLU A 12 1.12 -12.73 -6.72
C GLU A 12 1.51 -12.08 -8.05
N ASP A 13 0.69 -12.29 -9.09
CA ASP A 13 0.98 -11.74 -10.41
C ASP A 13 0.87 -10.21 -10.41
N ILE A 14 -0.17 -9.67 -9.77
CA ILE A 14 -0.34 -8.22 -9.66
C ILE A 14 0.79 -7.62 -8.83
N LEU A 15 1.15 -8.28 -7.73
CA LEU A 15 2.25 -7.82 -6.87
C LEU A 15 3.56 -7.73 -7.65
N GLU A 16 3.87 -8.73 -8.44
CA GLU A 16 5.09 -8.77 -9.25
C GLU A 16 5.12 -7.64 -10.27
N ILE A 17 4.00 -7.39 -10.95
CA ILE A 17 3.89 -6.31 -11.93
C ILE A 17 4.07 -4.95 -11.26
N MET A 18 3.42 -4.72 -10.14
CA MET A 18 3.55 -3.46 -9.40
C MET A 18 4.98 -3.22 -8.94
N ASP A 19 5.62 -4.26 -8.40
CA ASP A 19 7.00 -4.21 -7.93
C ASP A 19 7.93 -3.81 -9.09
N GLU A 20 7.81 -4.50 -10.22
CA GLU A 20 8.65 -4.26 -11.40
C GLU A 20 8.49 -2.82 -11.90
N VAL A 21 7.25 -2.36 -12.04
CA VAL A 21 6.98 -1.02 -12.55
C VAL A 21 7.53 0.05 -11.60
N LEU A 22 7.30 -0.09 -10.31
CA LEU A 22 7.78 0.88 -9.32
C LEU A 22 9.30 0.85 -9.18
N THR A 23 9.91 -0.31 -9.29
CA THR A 23 11.38 -0.44 -9.30
C THR A 23 11.96 0.30 -10.51
N ASP A 24 11.35 0.15 -11.68
CA ASP A 24 11.77 0.86 -12.89
C ASP A 24 11.63 2.39 -12.76
N GLU A 25 10.67 2.84 -11.94
CA GLU A 25 10.47 4.28 -11.68
C GLU A 25 11.42 4.82 -10.61
N GLY A 26 12.31 4.00 -10.09
CA GLY A 26 13.33 4.44 -9.15
C GLY A 26 13.01 4.23 -7.67
N PHE A 27 11.92 3.52 -7.36
CA PHE A 27 11.59 3.22 -5.97
C PHE A 27 12.37 2.00 -5.46
N ASP A 28 12.62 1.98 -4.16
CA ASP A 28 13.12 0.81 -3.46
C ASP A 28 11.89 0.09 -2.91
N VAL A 29 11.55 -1.06 -3.49
CA VAL A 29 10.27 -1.74 -3.24
C VAL A 29 10.44 -2.96 -2.34
N THR A 30 9.64 -3.05 -1.30
CA THR A 30 9.49 -4.26 -0.49
C THR A 30 8.08 -4.79 -0.73
N SER A 31 7.96 -5.95 -1.36
CA SER A 31 6.65 -6.53 -1.69
C SER A 31 6.40 -7.79 -0.88
N SER A 32 5.13 -8.01 -0.53
CA SER A 32 4.74 -9.18 0.27
C SER A 32 3.29 -9.56 0.00
N LEU A 33 3.01 -10.85 0.16
CA LEU A 33 1.64 -11.38 0.09
C LEU A 33 0.95 -11.31 1.46
N THR A 34 1.70 -10.98 2.51
CA THR A 34 1.22 -10.96 3.89
C THR A 34 1.57 -9.65 4.58
N THR A 35 1.14 -9.50 5.83
CA THR A 35 1.43 -8.32 6.64
C THR A 35 2.83 -8.32 7.26
N GLU A 36 3.68 -9.27 6.89
CA GLU A 36 5.04 -9.37 7.47
C GLU A 36 5.82 -8.05 7.45
N PRO A 37 5.84 -7.28 6.34
CA PRO A 37 6.55 -5.99 6.33
C PRO A 37 6.00 -4.98 7.34
N ILE A 38 4.72 -5.08 7.70
CA ILE A 38 4.13 -4.18 8.70
C ILE A 38 4.74 -4.45 10.08
N GLU A 39 5.06 -5.71 10.37
CA GLU A 39 5.70 -6.08 11.64
C GLU A 39 7.12 -5.51 11.75
N ASN A 40 7.76 -5.26 10.61
CA ASN A 40 9.12 -4.71 10.54
C ASN A 40 9.13 -3.28 10.00
N ILE A 41 8.02 -2.57 10.11
CA ILE A 41 7.83 -1.26 9.47
C ILE A 41 8.85 -0.23 9.94
N ASP A 42 9.26 -0.28 11.20
CA ASP A 42 10.24 0.65 11.76
C ASP A 42 11.62 0.46 11.12
N GLU A 43 11.98 -0.79 10.84
CA GLU A 43 13.26 -1.10 10.21
C GLU A 43 13.26 -0.74 8.73
N ILE A 44 12.14 -0.94 8.06
CA ILE A 44 12.00 -0.62 6.63
C ILE A 44 11.94 0.88 6.43
N ASP A 45 11.22 1.57 7.30
CA ASP A 45 11.03 3.03 7.26
C ASP A 45 10.60 3.51 5.87
N PRO A 46 9.44 3.06 5.37
CA PRO A 46 8.99 3.42 4.02
C PRO A 46 8.43 4.83 3.95
N ASP A 47 8.43 5.39 2.74
CA ASP A 47 7.79 6.67 2.47
C ASP A 47 6.30 6.49 2.22
N VAL A 48 5.91 5.34 1.67
CA VAL A 48 4.52 5.03 1.38
C VAL A 48 4.27 3.54 1.50
N VAL A 49 3.09 3.19 1.99
CA VAL A 49 2.61 1.80 2.10
C VAL A 49 1.39 1.66 1.22
N VAL A 50 1.42 0.70 0.29
CA VAL A 50 0.28 0.40 -0.58
C VAL A 50 -0.25 -0.97 -0.17
N VAL A 51 -1.48 -1.01 0.31
CA VAL A 51 -2.07 -2.22 0.89
C VAL A 51 -3.37 -2.54 0.18
N ASP A 52 -3.49 -3.76 -0.34
CA ASP A 52 -4.75 -4.23 -0.90
C ASP A 52 -5.70 -4.64 0.23
N GLU A 53 -7.01 -4.52 -0.03
CA GLU A 53 -8.03 -4.93 0.93
C GLU A 53 -7.94 -6.42 1.23
N HIS A 54 -7.49 -7.22 0.24
CA HIS A 54 -7.31 -8.66 0.40
C HIS A 54 -5.83 -8.99 0.62
N ILE A 55 -5.54 -9.57 1.78
CA ILE A 55 -4.19 -9.96 2.20
C ILE A 55 -4.23 -11.41 2.65
N ARG A 56 -3.20 -12.18 2.34
CA ARG A 56 -3.10 -13.55 2.85
C ARG A 56 -2.99 -13.52 4.38
N GLY A 57 -3.70 -14.42 5.04
CA GLY A 57 -3.76 -14.48 6.51
C GLY A 57 -5.05 -13.92 7.07
N GLY A 58 -5.99 -13.49 6.23
CA GLY A 58 -7.35 -13.12 6.62
C GLY A 58 -7.53 -11.71 7.17
N LYS A 59 -6.47 -10.92 7.28
CA LYS A 59 -6.58 -9.53 7.75
C LYS A 59 -6.89 -8.63 6.56
N LYS A 60 -7.77 -7.65 6.76
CA LYS A 60 -8.13 -6.69 5.72
C LYS A 60 -7.13 -5.53 5.67
N GLY A 61 -6.83 -5.06 4.45
CA GLY A 61 -5.93 -3.94 4.26
C GLY A 61 -6.41 -2.66 4.94
N SER A 62 -7.71 -2.39 4.90
CA SER A 62 -8.29 -1.24 5.59
C SER A 62 -8.03 -1.30 7.10
N LYS A 63 -8.08 -2.48 7.69
CA LYS A 63 -7.77 -2.65 9.12
C LYS A 63 -6.30 -2.39 9.41
N VAL A 64 -5.41 -2.87 8.54
CA VAL A 64 -3.97 -2.60 8.67
C VAL A 64 -3.69 -1.10 8.65
N ILE A 65 -4.28 -0.39 7.69
CA ILE A 65 -4.11 1.07 7.58
C ILE A 65 -4.66 1.78 8.81
N LYS A 66 -5.83 1.36 9.28
CA LYS A 66 -6.43 1.96 10.48
C LYS A 66 -5.53 1.80 11.69
N GLU A 67 -4.91 0.64 11.87
CA GLU A 67 -3.96 0.40 12.94
C GLU A 67 -2.71 1.26 12.82
N LEU A 68 -2.17 1.39 11.60
CA LEU A 68 -1.02 2.27 11.35
C LEU A 68 -1.35 3.73 11.69
N LYS A 69 -2.52 4.19 11.29
CA LYS A 69 -2.96 5.57 11.53
C LYS A 69 -3.34 5.84 12.98
N SER A 70 -3.57 4.80 13.77
CA SER A 70 -3.92 4.92 15.18
C SER A 70 -2.69 4.82 16.10
N ASN A 71 -1.53 4.52 15.54
CA ASN A 71 -0.29 4.39 16.30
C ASN A 71 0.57 5.65 16.08
N PRO A 72 0.93 6.39 17.15
CA PRO A 72 1.75 7.61 17.02
C PRO A 72 3.07 7.40 16.30
N GLU A 73 3.64 6.19 16.34
CA GLU A 73 4.91 5.89 15.69
C GLU A 73 4.77 5.75 14.17
N THR A 74 3.57 5.44 13.66
CA THR A 74 3.34 5.17 12.25
C THR A 74 2.26 6.05 11.61
N GLU A 75 1.59 6.91 12.38
CA GLU A 75 0.47 7.71 11.86
C GLU A 75 0.87 8.67 10.72
N ASP A 76 2.13 9.05 10.64
CA ASP A 76 2.63 9.94 9.59
C ASP A 76 3.01 9.21 8.29
N LEU A 77 3.00 7.88 8.28
CA LEU A 77 3.24 7.12 7.06
C LEU A 77 2.11 7.35 6.07
N SER A 78 2.47 7.60 4.81
CA SER A 78 1.46 7.66 3.74
C SER A 78 0.94 6.26 3.47
N ALA A 79 -0.37 6.08 3.48
CA ALA A 79 -1.01 4.79 3.27
C ALA A 79 -2.02 4.88 2.13
N VAL A 80 -1.92 3.96 1.18
CA VAL A 80 -2.78 3.88 0.00
C VAL A 80 -3.51 2.54 0.03
N LEU A 81 -4.82 2.57 -0.13
CA LEU A 81 -5.66 1.36 -0.15
C LEU A 81 -6.02 0.99 -1.58
N THR A 82 -5.88 -0.28 -1.96
CA THR A 82 -6.33 -0.78 -3.26
C THR A 82 -7.46 -1.78 -3.08
N SER A 83 -8.47 -1.74 -3.93
CA SER A 83 -9.61 -2.65 -3.86
C SER A 83 -10.43 -2.63 -5.15
N THR A 84 -11.17 -3.72 -5.40
CA THR A 84 -12.17 -3.78 -6.48
C THR A 84 -13.55 -3.30 -6.02
N SER A 85 -13.71 -3.00 -4.74
CA SER A 85 -15.00 -2.65 -4.17
C SER A 85 -15.48 -1.27 -4.64
N TYR A 86 -16.78 -1.15 -4.95
CA TYR A 86 -17.36 0.14 -5.36
C TYR A 86 -17.41 1.15 -4.22
N ASP A 87 -17.35 0.70 -2.97
CA ASP A 87 -17.36 1.59 -1.80
C ASP A 87 -15.95 1.93 -1.32
N LEU A 88 -14.94 1.74 -2.17
CA LEU A 88 -13.56 2.02 -1.85
C LEU A 88 -13.32 3.45 -1.30
N PRO A 89 -13.89 4.51 -1.90
CA PRO A 89 -13.68 5.85 -1.35
C PRO A 89 -14.14 5.97 0.10
N GLN A 90 -15.27 5.36 0.44
CA GLN A 90 -15.80 5.37 1.80
C GLN A 90 -14.91 4.56 2.75
N THR A 91 -14.48 3.38 2.33
CA THR A 91 -13.59 2.52 3.13
C THR A 91 -12.26 3.23 3.39
N ALA A 92 -11.68 3.86 2.37
CA ALA A 92 -10.44 4.61 2.51
C ALA A 92 -10.58 5.75 3.52
N LYS A 93 -11.70 6.46 3.46
CA LYS A 93 -11.99 7.54 4.42
C LYS A 93 -12.11 7.02 5.84
N GLU A 94 -12.82 5.92 6.03
CA GLU A 94 -13.05 5.33 7.36
C GLU A 94 -11.75 4.82 8.00
N CYS A 95 -10.84 4.27 7.21
CA CYS A 95 -9.55 3.79 7.74
C CYS A 95 -8.47 4.88 7.74
N LYS A 96 -8.79 6.08 7.28
CA LYS A 96 -7.88 7.23 7.21
C LYS A 96 -6.72 7.03 6.25
N ALA A 97 -6.94 6.27 5.17
CA ALA A 97 -5.96 6.16 4.10
C ALA A 97 -5.75 7.53 3.45
N ASP A 98 -4.52 7.81 3.05
CA ASP A 98 -4.18 9.07 2.39
C ASP A 98 -4.69 9.12 0.96
N ASP A 99 -4.81 7.96 0.31
CA ASP A 99 -5.30 7.86 -1.05
C ASP A 99 -5.80 6.43 -1.30
N TYR A 100 -6.35 6.19 -2.48
CA TYR A 100 -6.81 4.86 -2.85
C TYR A 100 -6.66 4.64 -4.36
N ILE A 101 -6.63 3.38 -4.78
CA ILE A 101 -6.52 2.98 -6.18
C ILE A 101 -7.58 1.92 -6.45
N GLU A 102 -8.51 2.23 -7.36
CA GLU A 102 -9.54 1.26 -7.77
C GLU A 102 -8.96 0.24 -8.74
N LYS A 103 -9.26 -1.02 -8.52
CA LYS A 103 -8.88 -2.10 -9.44
C LYS A 103 -10.06 -2.43 -10.35
N PRO A 104 -9.85 -2.72 -11.64
CA PRO A 104 -8.56 -2.68 -12.33
C PRO A 104 -8.04 -1.26 -12.54
N PHE A 105 -6.73 -1.08 -12.54
CA PHE A 105 -6.12 0.24 -12.69
C PHE A 105 -5.07 0.24 -13.81
N ASP A 106 -4.81 1.43 -14.35
CA ASP A 106 -3.68 1.65 -15.24
C ASP A 106 -2.39 1.71 -14.43
N LEU A 107 -1.31 1.13 -14.94
CA LEU A 107 -0.03 1.19 -14.26
C LEU A 107 0.47 2.63 -14.10
N ASP A 108 0.22 3.48 -15.11
CA ASP A 108 0.59 4.91 -15.02
C ASP A 108 -0.16 5.61 -13.89
N HIS A 109 -1.44 5.31 -13.71
CA HIS A 109 -2.23 5.86 -12.62
C HIS A 109 -1.69 5.41 -11.27
N MET A 110 -1.37 4.12 -11.14
CA MET A 110 -0.80 3.57 -9.91
C MET A 110 0.52 4.27 -9.57
N VAL A 111 1.41 4.45 -10.55
CA VAL A 111 2.68 5.14 -10.35
C VAL A 111 2.45 6.58 -9.88
N ASP A 112 1.50 7.30 -10.51
CA ASP A 112 1.19 8.67 -10.14
C ASP A 112 0.70 8.77 -8.69
N VAL A 113 -0.19 7.86 -8.27
CA VAL A 113 -0.71 7.84 -6.89
C VAL A 113 0.43 7.60 -5.91
N VAL A 114 1.30 6.63 -6.20
CA VAL A 114 2.43 6.34 -5.31
C VAL A 114 3.37 7.53 -5.22
N LYS A 115 3.70 8.17 -6.36
CA LYS A 115 4.56 9.35 -6.37
C LYS A 115 3.96 10.52 -5.59
N ASN A 116 2.66 10.73 -5.72
CA ASN A 116 1.98 11.83 -5.04
C ASN A 116 1.91 11.64 -3.52
N ASN A 117 2.08 10.42 -3.05
CA ASN A 117 2.01 10.08 -1.63
C ASN A 117 3.37 9.72 -1.01
N SER A 118 4.42 9.85 -1.77
CA SER A 118 5.77 9.49 -1.27
C SER A 118 6.68 10.68 -1.00
#